data_7b447a5c86a3aa2041a90c80ac135b88
#
_entry.id   7b447a5c86a3aa2041a90c80ac135b88
#
_cell.length_a   1.000
_cell.length_b   1.000
_cell.length_c   1.000
_cell.angle_alpha   90.00
_cell.angle_beta   90.00
_cell.angle_gamma   90.00
#
_symmetry.space_group_name_H-M   'P 1'
#
loop_
_entity.id
_entity.type
_entity.pdbx_description
1 polymer ?
#
loop_
_entity_poly.entity_id
_entity_poly.type
_entity_poly.pdbx_seq_one_letter_code
_entity_poly.pdbx_strand_id
1 'polypeptide(L)'
;MIRQTTRPATGLCTLPMYMGFLMSEPKHANCTKLAEVLNISHDRVNCFLLREKYEPHDLFVESAKELHLTGGILSVDDTTLDKPYSHHMALVGYFGSGKHHKVVKGISLITMYYTDRNGVHLPVNYRIYDHSENKTKNDYCQDMLDELLLWGLEPAMVTGDSWYSCVKNLKRIKNHSMGLMFGVESNRLVSLEKGTWQQVQSLDMPANGMFVYLRDFGRVKIFRTQLKDQLRHYIVYLPETSQLDAYQEDDFKIAHDAHWYIEQYHRAIKPLCHIEHFQVRGKIPISNHIFSALCGYVYLQKVCAIQFLSSLYQMQRALFKEVVAEFIERFVVVKNHLSPQFKRAVNA
;
A
#
# COMPACT_ATOMS: atom_id res chain seq x y z
N MET A 1 -3.30 17.93 10.21
CA MET A 1 -4.74 18.29 10.24
C MET A 1 -5.28 18.01 8.87
N ILE A 2 -6.19 17.02 8.73
CA ILE A 2 -6.80 16.70 7.43
C ILE A 2 -7.46 17.99 6.92
N ARG A 3 -7.26 18.28 5.64
CA ARG A 3 -7.76 19.48 4.96
C ARG A 3 -9.20 19.80 5.35
N GLN A 4 -9.42 20.96 5.93
CA GLN A 4 -10.78 21.45 6.14
C GLN A 4 -11.38 21.79 4.77
N THR A 5 -12.52 21.19 4.46
CA THR A 5 -13.24 21.49 3.23
C THR A 5 -13.69 22.95 3.19
N THR A 6 -13.57 23.59 2.03
CA THR A 6 -13.98 25.00 1.81
C THR A 6 -15.50 25.23 1.94
N ARG A 7 -16.29 24.16 2.05
CA ARG A 7 -17.73 24.22 2.30
C ARG A 7 -18.04 23.51 3.62
N PRO A 8 -18.75 24.17 4.57
CA PRO A 8 -19.18 23.51 5.79
C PRO A 8 -20.01 22.28 5.43
N ALA A 9 -19.75 21.18 6.12
CA ALA A 9 -20.46 19.94 5.93
C ALA A 9 -21.93 20.13 6.34
N THR A 10 -22.80 20.37 5.36
CA THR A 10 -24.26 20.28 5.58
C THR A 10 -24.72 18.82 5.66
N GLY A 11 -23.79 17.86 5.40
CA GLY A 11 -24.04 16.44 5.49
C GLY A 11 -23.51 15.85 6.80
N LEU A 12 -24.26 14.93 7.39
CA LEU A 12 -23.90 14.22 8.63
C LEU A 12 -22.75 13.22 8.45
N CYS A 13 -22.35 12.86 7.21
CA CYS A 13 -21.23 11.95 6.96
C CYS A 13 -19.90 12.72 6.89
N THR A 14 -18.92 12.27 7.66
CA THR A 14 -17.56 12.84 7.75
C THR A 14 -16.52 11.78 7.45
N LEU A 15 -15.26 12.20 7.17
CA LEU A 15 -14.16 11.27 6.94
C LEU A 15 -13.95 10.27 8.10
N PRO A 16 -13.91 10.68 9.39
CA PRO A 16 -13.78 9.73 10.48
C PRO A 16 -14.91 8.69 10.55
N MET A 17 -16.15 9.10 10.26
CA MET A 17 -17.31 8.19 10.22
C MET A 17 -17.16 7.17 9.07
N TYR A 18 -16.75 7.63 7.88
CA TYR A 18 -16.57 6.76 6.73
C TYR A 18 -15.39 5.80 6.93
N MET A 19 -14.26 6.29 7.46
CA MET A 19 -13.10 5.46 7.84
C MET A 19 -13.48 4.41 8.89
N GLY A 20 -14.13 4.82 9.98
CA GLY A 20 -14.59 3.91 11.03
C GLY A 20 -15.47 2.79 10.48
N PHE A 21 -16.37 3.12 9.56
CA PHE A 21 -17.20 2.13 8.87
C PHE A 21 -16.37 1.17 8.02
N LEU A 22 -15.40 1.65 7.22
CA LEU A 22 -14.55 0.80 6.39
C LEU A 22 -13.74 -0.20 7.24
N MET A 23 -13.28 0.22 8.41
CA MET A 23 -12.52 -0.64 9.33
C MET A 23 -13.39 -1.64 10.10
N SER A 24 -14.67 -1.29 10.33
CA SER A 24 -15.58 -2.06 11.19
C SER A 24 -16.54 -2.99 10.43
N GLU A 25 -16.87 -2.72 9.18
CA GLU A 25 -17.82 -3.55 8.41
C GLU A 25 -17.13 -4.83 7.91
N PRO A 26 -17.61 -6.02 8.31
CA PRO A 26 -16.89 -7.26 8.00
C PRO A 26 -17.03 -7.74 6.55
N LYS A 27 -18.11 -7.35 5.82
CA LYS A 27 -18.39 -7.93 4.51
C LYS A 27 -18.85 -6.95 3.43
N HIS A 28 -19.66 -5.96 3.77
CA HIS A 28 -20.41 -5.17 2.80
C HIS A 28 -20.21 -3.67 2.99
N ALA A 29 -18.95 -3.21 2.85
CA ALA A 29 -18.61 -1.80 2.92
C ALA A 29 -19.18 -1.04 1.70
N ASN A 30 -20.44 -0.63 1.78
CA ASN A 30 -21.12 0.20 0.78
C ASN A 30 -21.93 1.34 1.42
N CYS A 31 -22.28 2.34 0.61
CA CYS A 31 -22.96 3.54 1.10
C CYS A 31 -24.33 3.25 1.74
N THR A 32 -25.04 2.26 1.25
CA THR A 32 -26.36 1.86 1.80
C THR A 32 -26.19 1.32 3.21
N LYS A 33 -25.22 0.44 3.41
CA LYS A 33 -24.98 -0.17 4.73
C LYS A 33 -24.52 0.87 5.77
N LEU A 34 -23.65 1.79 5.36
CA LEU A 34 -23.25 2.90 6.24
C LEU A 34 -24.44 3.78 6.61
N ALA A 35 -25.31 4.07 5.63
CA ALA A 35 -26.52 4.87 5.87
C ALA A 35 -27.46 4.19 6.89
N GLU A 36 -27.63 2.87 6.81
CA GLU A 36 -28.41 2.07 7.79
C GLU A 36 -27.77 2.14 9.18
N VAL A 37 -26.47 1.89 9.30
CA VAL A 37 -25.75 1.85 10.59
C VAL A 37 -25.80 3.20 11.30
N LEU A 38 -25.67 4.31 10.56
CA LEU A 38 -25.67 5.66 11.14
C LEU A 38 -27.07 6.29 11.19
N ASN A 39 -28.10 5.62 10.70
CA ASN A 39 -29.46 6.15 10.57
C ASN A 39 -29.48 7.50 9.82
N ILE A 40 -28.76 7.59 8.71
CA ILE A 40 -28.70 8.74 7.81
C ILE A 40 -29.16 8.35 6.42
N SER A 41 -29.52 9.32 5.58
CA SER A 41 -29.89 8.99 4.18
C SER A 41 -28.66 8.53 3.37
N HIS A 42 -28.88 7.58 2.45
CA HIS A 42 -27.88 7.11 1.48
C HIS A 42 -27.24 8.27 0.70
N ASP A 43 -28.03 9.29 0.34
CA ASP A 43 -27.53 10.47 -0.39
C ASP A 43 -26.49 11.25 0.39
N ARG A 44 -26.57 11.30 1.73
CA ARG A 44 -25.57 11.98 2.56
C ARG A 44 -24.20 11.32 2.48
N VAL A 45 -24.16 9.99 2.41
CA VAL A 45 -22.91 9.24 2.24
C VAL A 45 -22.34 9.47 0.82
N ASN A 46 -23.19 9.41 -0.20
CA ASN A 46 -22.78 9.72 -1.56
C ASN A 46 -22.32 11.18 -1.70
N CYS A 47 -23.01 12.14 -1.09
CA CYS A 47 -22.60 13.54 -1.08
C CYS A 47 -21.22 13.75 -0.42
N PHE A 48 -20.89 13.01 0.65
CA PHE A 48 -19.55 13.03 1.21
C PHE A 48 -18.51 12.62 0.17
N LEU A 49 -18.68 11.48 -0.49
CA LEU A 49 -17.74 10.98 -1.49
C LEU A 49 -17.61 11.89 -2.73
N LEU A 50 -18.67 12.60 -3.10
CA LEU A 50 -18.68 13.52 -4.25
C LEU A 50 -18.12 14.90 -3.92
N ARG A 51 -18.31 15.37 -2.70
CA ARG A 51 -17.94 16.73 -2.26
C ARG A 51 -16.47 16.88 -1.94
N GLU A 52 -15.90 15.88 -1.29
CA GLU A 52 -14.52 15.94 -0.84
C GLU A 52 -13.54 15.89 -2.04
N LYS A 53 -12.37 16.50 -1.86
CA LYS A 53 -11.29 16.52 -2.85
C LYS A 53 -9.98 16.30 -2.12
N TYR A 54 -9.78 15.08 -1.67
CA TYR A 54 -8.53 14.70 -1.03
C TYR A 54 -7.43 14.50 -2.08
N GLU A 55 -6.24 14.94 -1.69
CA GLU A 55 -5.02 14.87 -2.50
C GLU A 55 -3.99 13.95 -1.83
N PRO A 56 -3.01 13.42 -2.57
CA PRO A 56 -1.96 12.61 -1.98
C PRO A 56 -1.18 13.30 -0.85
N HIS A 57 -1.02 14.61 -0.92
CA HIS A 57 -0.39 15.39 0.15
C HIS A 57 -1.17 15.31 1.47
N ASP A 58 -2.49 15.18 1.44
CA ASP A 58 -3.30 15.00 2.66
C ASP A 58 -2.96 13.68 3.37
N LEU A 59 -2.67 12.60 2.60
CA LEU A 59 -2.18 11.34 3.16
C LEU A 59 -0.79 11.51 3.76
N PHE A 60 0.13 12.19 3.06
CA PHE A 60 1.46 12.46 3.59
C PHE A 60 1.41 13.18 4.93
N VAL A 61 0.60 14.23 5.05
CA VAL A 61 0.42 14.98 6.29
C VAL A 61 -0.09 14.10 7.44
N GLU A 62 -0.97 13.14 7.17
CA GLU A 62 -1.43 12.20 8.21
C GLU A 62 -0.32 11.22 8.61
N SER A 63 0.39 10.63 7.65
CA SER A 63 1.45 9.66 7.92
C SER A 63 2.68 10.29 8.58
N ALA A 64 3.05 11.51 8.16
CA ALA A 64 4.20 12.25 8.68
C ALA A 64 4.14 12.54 10.18
N LYS A 65 2.94 12.53 10.78
CA LYS A 65 2.76 12.71 12.24
C LYS A 65 3.37 11.58 13.06
N GLU A 66 3.48 10.40 12.47
CA GLU A 66 3.91 9.17 13.14
C GLU A 66 5.31 8.71 12.70
N LEU A 67 5.91 9.39 11.70
CA LEU A 67 7.15 8.96 11.04
C LEU A 67 8.33 9.88 11.35
N HIS A 68 9.50 9.30 11.44
CA HIS A 68 10.75 10.03 11.37
C HIS A 68 11.15 10.19 9.89
N LEU A 69 11.08 11.41 9.35
CA LEU A 69 11.10 11.65 7.90
C LEU A 69 12.49 11.54 7.24
N THR A 70 13.57 11.36 8.02
CA THR A 70 14.96 11.34 7.51
C THR A 70 15.60 9.97 7.65
N GLY A 71 16.23 9.49 6.57
CA GLY A 71 17.16 8.36 6.58
C GLY A 71 16.53 6.98 6.60
N GLY A 72 15.23 6.86 6.38
CA GLY A 72 14.55 5.58 6.22
C GLY A 72 14.59 5.05 4.79
N ILE A 73 13.78 4.02 4.52
CA ILE A 73 13.69 3.33 3.24
C ILE A 73 12.32 3.59 2.62
N LEU A 74 12.31 4.10 1.39
CA LEU A 74 11.10 4.34 0.60
C LEU A 74 10.89 3.22 -0.41
N SER A 75 9.79 2.48 -0.28
CA SER A 75 9.42 1.39 -1.19
C SER A 75 8.34 1.84 -2.17
N VAL A 76 8.46 1.45 -3.44
CA VAL A 76 7.42 1.66 -4.47
C VAL A 76 6.92 0.32 -4.99
N ASP A 77 5.60 0.19 -5.05
CA ASP A 77 4.92 -0.97 -5.65
C ASP A 77 3.50 -0.59 -6.06
N ASP A 78 2.83 -1.44 -6.85
CA ASP A 78 1.44 -1.25 -7.19
C ASP A 78 0.58 -2.49 -6.93
N THR A 79 -0.69 -2.25 -6.67
CA THR A 79 -1.68 -3.31 -6.51
C THR A 79 -2.90 -3.05 -7.40
N THR A 80 -3.49 -4.13 -7.91
CA THR A 80 -4.76 -4.06 -8.64
C THR A 80 -5.92 -4.28 -7.67
N LEU A 81 -6.85 -3.31 -7.64
CA LEU A 81 -8.12 -3.40 -6.95
C LEU A 81 -9.12 -4.07 -7.88
N ASP A 82 -9.53 -5.28 -7.57
CA ASP A 82 -10.34 -6.13 -8.44
C ASP A 82 -11.73 -5.53 -8.70
N LYS A 83 -12.11 -5.37 -9.98
CA LYS A 83 -13.42 -4.86 -10.43
C LYS A 83 -13.99 -5.68 -11.61
N PRO A 84 -14.13 -7.01 -11.46
CA PRO A 84 -14.45 -7.88 -12.60
C PRO A 84 -15.80 -7.56 -13.24
N TYR A 85 -16.77 -7.09 -12.46
CA TYR A 85 -18.15 -6.83 -12.92
C TYR A 85 -18.42 -5.35 -13.24
N SER A 86 -17.41 -4.48 -13.23
CA SER A 86 -17.62 -3.06 -13.55
C SER A 86 -17.77 -2.84 -15.05
N HIS A 87 -18.86 -2.18 -15.48
CA HIS A 87 -19.09 -1.84 -16.89
C HIS A 87 -18.89 -0.35 -17.17
N HIS A 88 -19.21 0.52 -16.20
CA HIS A 88 -19.25 1.98 -16.37
C HIS A 88 -18.53 2.70 -15.21
N MET A 89 -17.43 2.13 -14.72
CA MET A 89 -16.66 2.71 -13.63
C MET A 89 -15.41 3.40 -14.19
N ALA A 90 -15.20 4.64 -13.80
CA ALA A 90 -13.99 5.38 -14.16
C ALA A 90 -12.73 4.69 -13.63
N LEU A 91 -11.57 4.94 -14.25
CA LEU A 91 -10.25 4.46 -13.84
C LEU A 91 -10.06 2.93 -13.94
N VAL A 92 -11.07 2.19 -14.41
CA VAL A 92 -10.97 0.74 -14.60
C VAL A 92 -10.25 0.44 -15.91
N GLY A 93 -9.27 -0.45 -15.81
CA GLY A 93 -8.50 -0.97 -16.95
C GLY A 93 -8.19 -2.46 -16.78
N TYR A 94 -7.25 -2.94 -17.57
CA TYR A 94 -6.75 -4.32 -17.49
C TYR A 94 -5.29 -4.27 -17.02
N PHE A 95 -5.01 -4.92 -15.88
CA PHE A 95 -3.70 -4.89 -15.23
C PHE A 95 -3.26 -6.29 -14.82
N GLY A 96 -1.95 -6.51 -14.78
CA GLY A 96 -1.39 -7.72 -14.19
C GLY A 96 -1.74 -7.79 -12.71
N SER A 97 -2.06 -8.98 -12.24
CA SER A 97 -2.37 -9.22 -10.82
C SER A 97 -1.48 -10.34 -10.28
N GLY A 98 -0.62 -10.00 -9.33
CA GLY A 98 0.19 -10.99 -8.60
C GLY A 98 -0.66 -12.01 -7.84
N LYS A 99 -1.85 -11.62 -7.37
CA LYS A 99 -2.80 -12.52 -6.70
C LYS A 99 -3.37 -13.59 -7.63
N HIS A 100 -3.69 -13.22 -8.87
CA HIS A 100 -4.36 -14.10 -9.84
C HIS A 100 -3.39 -14.69 -10.88
N HIS A 101 -2.13 -14.24 -10.89
CA HIS A 101 -1.11 -14.60 -11.89
C HIS A 101 -1.58 -14.44 -13.35
N LYS A 102 -2.46 -13.45 -13.58
CA LYS A 102 -3.02 -13.13 -14.90
C LYS A 102 -3.44 -11.67 -14.96
N VAL A 103 -3.76 -11.21 -16.17
CA VAL A 103 -4.39 -9.90 -16.36
C VAL A 103 -5.83 -9.94 -15.86
N VAL A 104 -6.19 -8.97 -15.02
CA VAL A 104 -7.53 -8.81 -14.46
C VAL A 104 -8.08 -7.42 -14.73
N LYS A 105 -9.41 -7.31 -14.72
CA LYS A 105 -10.10 -6.04 -14.79
C LYS A 105 -10.15 -5.39 -13.41
N GLY A 106 -9.64 -4.18 -13.29
CA GLY A 106 -9.53 -3.49 -11.99
C GLY A 106 -9.05 -2.06 -12.09
N ILE A 107 -8.68 -1.50 -10.96
CA ILE A 107 -8.06 -0.18 -10.83
C ILE A 107 -6.65 -0.40 -10.28
N SER A 108 -5.62 0.13 -10.95
CA SER A 108 -4.24 0.04 -10.46
C SER A 108 -3.96 1.20 -9.51
N LEU A 109 -3.54 0.86 -8.31
CA LEU A 109 -3.10 1.78 -7.25
C LEU A 109 -1.59 1.65 -7.08
N ILE A 110 -0.86 2.71 -7.39
CA ILE A 110 0.58 2.83 -7.15
C ILE A 110 0.76 3.46 -5.79
N THR A 111 1.62 2.91 -4.95
CA THR A 111 1.86 3.41 -3.59
C THR A 111 3.36 3.61 -3.35
N MET A 112 3.71 4.67 -2.66
CA MET A 112 5.00 4.81 -1.99
C MET A 112 4.81 4.61 -0.49
N TYR A 113 5.60 3.70 0.06
CA TYR A 113 5.53 3.22 1.43
C TYR A 113 6.87 3.45 2.12
N TYR A 114 6.87 4.15 3.23
CA TYR A 114 8.10 4.53 3.89
C TYR A 114 8.26 3.79 5.22
N THR A 115 9.43 3.20 5.42
CA THR A 115 9.87 2.59 6.68
C THR A 115 10.93 3.49 7.28
N ASP A 116 10.65 4.07 8.44
CA ASP A 116 11.57 4.96 9.12
C ASP A 116 12.68 4.21 9.90
N ARG A 117 13.60 4.95 10.49
CA ARG A 117 14.72 4.38 11.25
C ARG A 117 14.30 3.64 12.52
N ASN A 118 13.09 3.90 13.02
CA ASN A 118 12.55 3.28 14.22
C ASN A 118 11.71 2.03 13.90
N GLY A 119 11.59 1.67 12.61
CA GLY A 119 10.78 0.55 12.13
C GLY A 119 9.30 0.88 11.99
N VAL A 120 8.88 2.13 12.18
CA VAL A 120 7.51 2.57 11.85
C VAL A 120 7.38 2.65 10.33
N HIS A 121 6.30 2.09 9.79
CA HIS A 121 6.14 2.00 8.34
C HIS A 121 4.71 2.32 7.90
N LEU A 122 4.56 3.27 6.98
CA LEU A 122 3.28 3.82 6.53
C LEU A 122 3.28 4.18 5.04
N PRO A 123 2.10 4.18 4.36
CA PRO A 123 1.96 4.74 3.03
C PRO A 123 2.13 6.27 3.09
N VAL A 124 2.98 6.84 2.25
CA VAL A 124 3.30 8.27 2.26
C VAL A 124 2.88 9.01 1.00
N ASN A 125 2.67 8.31 -0.11
CA ASN A 125 2.15 8.87 -1.35
C ASN A 125 1.43 7.78 -2.15
N TYR A 126 0.48 8.16 -3.00
CA TYR A 126 -0.23 7.22 -3.86
C TYR A 126 -0.68 7.87 -5.16
N ARG A 127 -0.90 7.04 -6.19
CA ARG A 127 -1.57 7.41 -7.43
C ARG A 127 -2.54 6.33 -7.85
N ILE A 128 -3.68 6.75 -8.33
CA ILE A 128 -4.61 5.88 -9.05
C ILE A 128 -4.27 6.03 -10.53
N TYR A 129 -3.89 4.93 -11.18
CA TYR A 129 -3.50 4.96 -12.57
C TYR A 129 -4.67 5.42 -13.46
N ASP A 130 -4.45 6.44 -14.25
CA ASP A 130 -5.44 7.02 -15.17
C ASP A 130 -4.91 7.04 -16.60
N HIS A 131 -5.48 6.22 -17.47
CA HIS A 131 -5.09 6.16 -18.88
C HIS A 131 -5.23 7.50 -19.61
N SER A 132 -6.12 8.39 -19.13
CA SER A 132 -6.33 9.70 -19.77
C SER A 132 -5.19 10.69 -19.55
N GLU A 133 -4.32 10.44 -18.59
CA GLU A 133 -3.17 11.30 -18.31
C GLU A 133 -1.95 11.02 -19.22
N ASN A 134 -2.01 9.98 -20.05
CA ASN A 134 -0.92 9.57 -20.95
C ASN A 134 0.43 9.37 -20.23
N LYS A 135 0.40 8.99 -18.96
CA LYS A 135 1.56 8.67 -18.13
C LYS A 135 1.69 7.18 -17.95
N THR A 136 2.93 6.69 -17.88
CA THR A 136 3.24 5.33 -17.46
C THR A 136 3.33 5.24 -15.93
N LYS A 137 3.27 4.02 -15.36
CA LYS A 137 3.52 3.82 -13.93
C LYS A 137 4.91 4.34 -13.50
N ASN A 138 5.91 4.25 -14.39
CA ASN A 138 7.24 4.80 -14.14
C ASN A 138 7.26 6.33 -14.08
N ASP A 139 6.44 7.00 -14.89
CA ASP A 139 6.30 8.47 -14.80
C ASP A 139 5.64 8.87 -13.49
N TYR A 140 4.57 8.18 -13.08
CA TYR A 140 3.98 8.39 -11.74
C TYR A 140 4.98 8.16 -10.61
N CYS A 141 5.82 7.11 -10.70
CA CYS A 141 6.85 6.85 -9.70
C CYS A 141 7.82 8.03 -9.56
N GLN A 142 8.24 8.67 -10.68
CA GLN A 142 9.11 9.84 -10.65
C GLN A 142 8.42 11.05 -10.05
N ASP A 143 7.19 11.34 -10.47
CA ASP A 143 6.41 12.46 -9.94
C ASP A 143 6.20 12.33 -8.43
N MET A 144 5.83 11.12 -7.97
CA MET A 144 5.60 10.82 -6.55
C MET A 144 6.88 10.96 -5.71
N LEU A 145 8.04 10.55 -6.26
CA LEU A 145 9.32 10.72 -5.58
C LEU A 145 9.66 12.19 -5.41
N ASP A 146 9.54 12.99 -6.47
CA ASP A 146 9.84 14.42 -6.42
C ASP A 146 8.93 15.16 -5.45
N GLU A 147 7.63 14.82 -5.43
CA GLU A 147 6.68 15.38 -4.48
C GLU A 147 7.05 15.08 -3.04
N LEU A 148 7.43 13.83 -2.73
CA LEU A 148 7.83 13.45 -1.38
C LEU A 148 9.08 14.21 -0.91
N LEU A 149 10.07 14.38 -1.79
CA LEU A 149 11.26 15.19 -1.50
C LEU A 149 10.88 16.66 -1.27
N LEU A 150 9.97 17.20 -2.08
CA LEU A 150 9.45 18.57 -1.90
C LEU A 150 8.66 18.72 -0.59
N TRP A 151 7.97 17.68 -0.14
CA TRP A 151 7.23 17.69 1.12
C TRP A 151 8.11 17.46 2.35
N GLY A 152 9.42 17.27 2.17
CA GLY A 152 10.39 17.15 3.24
C GLY A 152 10.69 15.74 3.69
N LEU A 153 10.36 14.71 2.89
CA LEU A 153 10.83 13.35 3.13
C LEU A 153 12.27 13.20 2.61
N GLU A 154 13.18 12.70 3.43
CA GLU A 154 14.59 12.47 3.11
C GLU A 154 14.97 11.01 3.25
N PRO A 155 14.58 10.12 2.32
CA PRO A 155 14.91 8.71 2.40
C PRO A 155 16.40 8.48 2.12
N ALA A 156 17.02 7.56 2.85
CA ALA A 156 18.39 7.12 2.56
C ALA A 156 18.42 6.20 1.32
N MET A 157 17.36 5.44 1.08
CA MET A 157 17.28 4.46 0.01
C MET A 157 15.87 4.36 -0.56
N VAL A 158 15.78 4.08 -1.86
CA VAL A 158 14.53 3.74 -2.55
C VAL A 158 14.57 2.29 -2.99
N THR A 159 13.46 1.55 -2.77
CA THR A 159 13.34 0.14 -3.17
C THR A 159 12.11 -0.07 -4.05
N GLY A 160 12.15 -1.09 -4.88
CA GLY A 160 11.03 -1.46 -5.74
C GLY A 160 11.24 -2.80 -6.44
N ASP A 161 10.20 -3.27 -7.10
CA ASP A 161 10.26 -4.48 -7.92
C ASP A 161 10.94 -4.25 -9.28
N SER A 162 11.01 -5.30 -10.11
CA SER A 162 11.64 -5.25 -11.43
C SER A 162 10.95 -4.29 -12.41
N TRP A 163 9.64 -4.04 -12.23
CA TRP A 163 8.87 -3.13 -13.08
C TRP A 163 9.37 -1.67 -12.99
N TYR A 164 9.75 -1.26 -11.77
CA TYR A 164 10.26 0.10 -11.52
C TYR A 164 11.78 0.24 -11.71
N SER A 165 12.51 -0.82 -12.06
CA SER A 165 13.96 -0.84 -12.25
C SER A 165 14.44 -0.25 -13.60
N CYS A 166 13.66 0.56 -14.27
CA CYS A 166 14.08 1.21 -15.51
C CYS A 166 15.21 2.22 -15.27
N VAL A 167 16.13 2.36 -16.23
CA VAL A 167 17.32 3.23 -16.10
C VAL A 167 16.94 4.67 -15.75
N LYS A 168 15.80 5.16 -16.23
CA LYS A 168 15.32 6.52 -15.96
C LYS A 168 15.03 6.72 -14.48
N ASN A 169 14.33 5.77 -13.82
CA ASN A 169 14.07 5.80 -12.39
C ASN A 169 15.36 5.67 -11.58
N LEU A 170 16.22 4.72 -11.93
CA LEU A 170 17.49 4.52 -11.23
C LEU A 170 18.38 5.78 -11.28
N LYS A 171 18.47 6.43 -12.45
CA LYS A 171 19.21 7.70 -12.59
C LYS A 171 18.60 8.83 -11.78
N ARG A 172 17.25 8.90 -11.71
CA ARG A 172 16.56 9.92 -10.90
C ARG A 172 16.93 9.81 -9.43
N ILE A 173 16.85 8.59 -8.88
CA ILE A 173 17.22 8.30 -7.49
C ILE A 173 18.69 8.65 -7.24
N LYS A 174 19.58 8.22 -8.14
CA LYS A 174 21.02 8.52 -8.08
C LYS A 174 21.29 10.02 -8.10
N ASN A 175 20.58 10.78 -8.92
CA ASN A 175 20.75 12.24 -9.03
C ASN A 175 20.35 12.98 -7.73
N HIS A 176 19.46 12.40 -6.94
CA HIS A 176 19.13 12.90 -5.60
C HIS A 176 20.05 12.36 -4.50
N SER A 177 21.20 11.76 -4.87
CA SER A 177 22.19 11.20 -3.92
C SER A 177 21.61 10.16 -2.94
N MET A 178 20.59 9.43 -3.36
CA MET A 178 19.98 8.35 -2.58
C MET A 178 20.53 6.98 -3.01
N GLY A 179 20.55 6.03 -2.06
CA GLY A 179 20.74 4.62 -2.33
C GLY A 179 19.53 4.03 -3.06
N LEU A 180 19.73 2.88 -3.69
CA LEU A 180 18.60 2.11 -4.26
C LEU A 180 18.83 0.60 -4.13
N MET A 181 17.70 -0.13 -4.01
CA MET A 181 17.63 -1.58 -4.15
C MET A 181 16.41 -1.94 -5.00
N PHE A 182 16.63 -2.50 -6.17
CA PHE A 182 15.52 -2.89 -7.06
C PHE A 182 15.65 -4.34 -7.52
N GLY A 183 14.50 -5.01 -7.60
CA GLY A 183 14.40 -6.25 -8.33
C GLY A 183 14.79 -6.06 -9.80
N VAL A 184 15.37 -7.09 -10.42
CA VAL A 184 15.63 -7.10 -11.86
C VAL A 184 15.23 -8.42 -12.46
N GLU A 185 14.79 -8.39 -13.72
CA GLU A 185 14.44 -9.58 -14.47
C GLU A 185 15.66 -10.48 -14.69
N SER A 186 15.46 -11.78 -14.72
CA SER A 186 16.52 -12.79 -14.90
C SER A 186 17.31 -12.62 -16.21
N ASN A 187 16.67 -12.06 -17.23
CA ASN A 187 17.27 -11.76 -18.54
C ASN A 187 17.96 -10.38 -18.61
N ARG A 188 17.98 -9.61 -17.52
CA ARG A 188 18.64 -8.31 -17.48
C ARG A 188 20.11 -8.44 -17.85
N LEU A 189 20.57 -7.61 -18.78
CA LEU A 189 21.97 -7.60 -19.20
C LEU A 189 22.84 -6.82 -18.23
N VAL A 190 23.90 -7.44 -17.78
CA VAL A 190 24.95 -6.86 -16.92
C VAL A 190 26.32 -7.23 -17.47
N SER A 191 27.35 -6.52 -17.03
CA SER A 191 28.73 -6.79 -17.43
C SER A 191 29.60 -6.92 -16.17
N LEU A 192 30.46 -7.93 -16.13
CA LEU A 192 31.50 -8.08 -15.10
C LEU A 192 32.68 -7.16 -15.40
N GLU A 193 33.08 -7.12 -16.66
CA GLU A 193 34.10 -6.25 -17.19
C GLU A 193 33.50 -5.36 -18.27
N LYS A 194 33.85 -4.10 -18.29
CA LYS A 194 33.29 -3.11 -19.21
C LYS A 194 33.35 -3.61 -20.68
N GLY A 195 32.15 -3.88 -21.23
CA GLY A 195 32.00 -4.28 -22.65
C GLY A 195 31.48 -5.68 -22.90
N THR A 196 31.58 -6.62 -21.98
CA THR A 196 31.07 -8.00 -22.15
C THR A 196 29.73 -8.17 -21.42
N TRP A 197 28.63 -8.27 -22.17
CA TRP A 197 27.28 -8.30 -21.61
C TRP A 197 26.76 -9.74 -21.55
N GLN A 198 26.20 -10.09 -20.38
CA GLN A 198 25.56 -11.39 -20.16
C GLN A 198 24.30 -11.23 -19.30
N GLN A 199 23.43 -12.23 -19.33
CA GLN A 199 22.20 -12.19 -18.54
C GLN A 199 22.50 -12.45 -17.05
N VAL A 200 21.78 -11.77 -16.16
CA VAL A 200 21.94 -11.93 -14.71
C VAL A 200 21.80 -13.39 -14.27
N GLN A 201 20.87 -14.15 -14.88
CA GLN A 201 20.65 -15.56 -14.52
C GLN A 201 21.86 -16.48 -14.81
N SER A 202 22.78 -16.06 -15.69
CA SER A 202 23.97 -16.85 -16.02
C SER A 202 25.14 -16.64 -15.05
N LEU A 203 24.99 -15.73 -14.08
CA LEU A 203 26.04 -15.42 -13.12
C LEU A 203 26.08 -16.45 -11.99
N ASP A 204 27.29 -16.93 -11.67
CA ASP A 204 27.54 -17.61 -10.41
C ASP A 204 27.73 -16.58 -9.29
N MET A 205 26.71 -16.45 -8.44
CA MET A 205 26.57 -15.33 -7.52
C MET A 205 26.81 -15.77 -6.07
N PRO A 206 27.83 -15.21 -5.39
CA PRO A 206 28.09 -15.49 -3.98
C PRO A 206 27.00 -14.84 -3.09
N ALA A 207 26.85 -15.34 -1.86
CA ALA A 207 25.85 -14.82 -0.89
C ALA A 207 26.02 -13.32 -0.62
N ASN A 208 27.27 -12.85 -0.47
CA ASN A 208 27.57 -11.42 -0.26
C ASN A 208 27.44 -10.55 -1.51
N GLY A 209 26.83 -11.11 -2.58
CA GLY A 209 26.66 -10.41 -3.85
C GLY A 209 27.97 -10.21 -4.61
N MET A 210 27.86 -9.64 -5.78
CA MET A 210 29.03 -9.34 -6.64
C MET A 210 28.82 -8.00 -7.36
N PHE A 211 29.93 -7.39 -7.77
CA PHE A 211 29.89 -6.14 -8.53
C PHE A 211 29.67 -6.43 -10.00
N VAL A 212 28.76 -5.66 -10.58
CA VAL A 212 28.47 -5.69 -12.03
C VAL A 212 28.25 -4.26 -12.54
N TYR A 213 28.30 -4.09 -13.83
CA TYR A 213 27.93 -2.84 -14.50
C TYR A 213 26.56 -2.98 -15.16
N LEU A 214 25.67 -2.03 -14.91
CA LEU A 214 24.44 -1.87 -15.67
C LEU A 214 24.67 -0.91 -16.84
N ARG A 215 24.08 -1.24 -17.99
CA ARG A 215 24.12 -0.37 -19.18
C ARG A 215 23.49 1.00 -18.82
N ASP A 216 24.16 2.07 -19.20
CA ASP A 216 23.73 3.47 -19.03
C ASP A 216 23.53 3.93 -17.58
N PHE A 217 23.91 3.12 -16.58
CA PHE A 217 23.81 3.49 -15.17
C PHE A 217 25.17 3.47 -14.45
N GLY A 218 25.92 2.40 -14.60
CA GLY A 218 27.24 2.23 -13.99
C GLY A 218 27.33 1.04 -13.03
N ARG A 219 28.29 1.09 -12.11
CA ARG A 219 28.61 0.00 -11.16
C ARG A 219 27.51 -0.12 -10.11
N VAL A 220 27.09 -1.36 -9.86
CA VAL A 220 26.13 -1.77 -8.82
C VAL A 220 26.60 -3.06 -8.18
N LYS A 221 26.08 -3.37 -6.99
CA LYS A 221 26.22 -4.70 -6.38
C LYS A 221 24.93 -5.47 -6.61
N ILE A 222 25.06 -6.74 -7.04
CA ILE A 222 23.90 -7.58 -7.31
C ILE A 222 23.83 -8.69 -6.27
N PHE A 223 22.61 -8.98 -5.80
CA PHE A 223 22.29 -10.04 -4.85
C PHE A 223 21.25 -10.99 -5.46
N ARG A 224 21.23 -12.21 -4.95
CA ARG A 224 20.29 -13.24 -5.36
C ARG A 224 19.55 -13.77 -4.12
N THR A 225 18.24 -13.89 -4.21
CA THR A 225 17.42 -14.59 -3.23
C THR A 225 16.71 -15.76 -3.89
N GLN A 226 16.31 -16.72 -3.09
CA GLN A 226 15.50 -17.84 -3.55
C GLN A 226 14.15 -17.81 -2.83
N LEU A 227 13.08 -17.79 -3.61
CA LEU A 227 11.72 -17.93 -3.09
C LEU A 227 11.10 -19.18 -3.73
N LYS A 228 10.95 -20.24 -2.94
CA LYS A 228 10.58 -21.57 -3.45
C LYS A 228 11.57 -22.00 -4.54
N ASP A 229 11.08 -22.28 -5.76
CA ASP A 229 11.90 -22.69 -6.89
C ASP A 229 12.33 -21.54 -7.81
N GLN A 230 12.01 -20.29 -7.43
CA GLN A 230 12.32 -19.11 -8.23
C GLN A 230 13.50 -18.34 -7.65
N LEU A 231 14.50 -18.08 -8.49
CA LEU A 231 15.59 -17.17 -8.19
C LEU A 231 15.17 -15.75 -8.52
N ARG A 232 15.37 -14.84 -7.58
CA ARG A 232 15.14 -13.41 -7.72
C ARG A 232 16.46 -12.67 -7.59
N HIS A 233 16.64 -11.66 -8.42
CA HIS A 233 17.86 -10.88 -8.49
C HIS A 233 17.55 -9.42 -8.13
N TYR A 234 18.45 -8.81 -7.36
CA TYR A 234 18.32 -7.43 -6.89
C TYR A 234 19.62 -6.69 -7.13
N ILE A 235 19.52 -5.47 -7.64
CA ILE A 235 20.64 -4.54 -7.75
C ILE A 235 20.62 -3.55 -6.59
N VAL A 236 21.81 -3.25 -6.08
CA VAL A 236 22.01 -2.24 -5.03
C VAL A 236 23.03 -1.21 -5.53
N TYR A 237 22.71 0.05 -5.30
CA TYR A 237 23.62 1.17 -5.50
C TYR A 237 23.57 2.07 -4.26
N LEU A 238 24.72 2.56 -3.84
CA LEU A 238 24.86 3.59 -2.82
C LEU A 238 25.71 4.73 -3.40
N PRO A 239 25.43 6.00 -3.02
CA PRO A 239 26.17 7.17 -3.50
C PRO A 239 27.66 7.09 -3.18
N GLU A 240 28.00 6.67 -1.97
CA GLU A 240 29.37 6.49 -1.50
C GLU A 240 29.91 5.12 -1.91
N THR A 241 30.98 5.11 -2.72
CA THR A 241 31.59 3.85 -3.20
C THR A 241 32.09 2.98 -2.05
N SER A 242 32.67 3.58 -1.01
CA SER A 242 33.13 2.87 0.17
C SER A 242 32.01 2.14 0.92
N GLN A 243 30.83 2.77 1.01
CA GLN A 243 29.64 2.14 1.61
C GLN A 243 29.13 0.98 0.75
N LEU A 244 29.12 1.14 -0.59
CA LEU A 244 28.72 0.07 -1.49
C LEU A 244 29.71 -1.10 -1.45
N ASP A 245 31.00 -0.84 -1.31
CA ASP A 245 32.04 -1.89 -1.17
C ASP A 245 31.88 -2.66 0.15
N ALA A 246 31.50 -1.98 1.22
CA ALA A 246 31.23 -2.55 2.54
C ALA A 246 29.85 -3.23 2.68
N TYR A 247 28.92 -2.97 1.76
CA TYR A 247 27.53 -3.45 1.82
C TYR A 247 27.50 -4.99 1.68
N GLN A 248 26.93 -5.68 2.67
CA GLN A 248 26.92 -7.12 2.77
C GLN A 248 25.49 -7.70 2.72
N GLU A 249 25.38 -9.02 2.84
CA GLU A 249 24.11 -9.74 2.84
C GLU A 249 23.15 -9.26 3.93
N ASP A 250 23.65 -8.91 5.11
CA ASP A 250 22.80 -8.44 6.21
C ASP A 250 22.20 -7.05 5.93
N ASP A 251 22.98 -6.14 5.33
CA ASP A 251 22.47 -4.84 4.87
C ASP A 251 21.40 -5.02 3.79
N PHE A 252 21.65 -5.96 2.88
CA PHE A 252 20.67 -6.30 1.83
C PHE A 252 19.37 -6.85 2.44
N LYS A 253 19.43 -7.71 3.47
CA LYS A 253 18.24 -8.23 4.15
C LYS A 253 17.42 -7.11 4.78
N ILE A 254 18.06 -6.13 5.44
CA ILE A 254 17.34 -4.98 6.02
C ILE A 254 16.55 -4.22 4.95
N ALA A 255 17.16 -3.92 3.82
CA ALA A 255 16.49 -3.23 2.72
C ALA A 255 15.38 -4.09 2.07
N HIS A 256 15.62 -5.39 1.93
CA HIS A 256 14.66 -6.35 1.39
C HIS A 256 13.44 -6.52 2.32
N ASP A 257 13.65 -6.58 3.62
CA ASP A 257 12.57 -6.68 4.61
C ASP A 257 11.75 -5.39 4.67
N ALA A 258 12.39 -4.23 4.55
CA ALA A 258 11.68 -2.96 4.42
C ALA A 258 10.80 -2.91 3.15
N HIS A 259 11.30 -3.43 2.02
CA HIS A 259 10.50 -3.59 0.81
C HIS A 259 9.33 -4.56 1.00
N TRP A 260 9.51 -5.63 1.78
CA TRP A 260 8.44 -6.60 2.06
C TRP A 260 7.24 -5.99 2.79
N TYR A 261 7.42 -4.92 3.57
CA TYR A 261 6.31 -4.26 4.26
C TYR A 261 5.26 -3.66 3.30
N ILE A 262 5.64 -3.19 2.11
CA ILE A 262 4.65 -2.69 1.14
C ILE A 262 3.78 -3.83 0.57
N GLU A 263 4.34 -5.03 0.38
CA GLU A 263 3.54 -6.20 -0.01
C GLU A 263 2.56 -6.62 1.10
N GLN A 264 3.01 -6.60 2.36
CA GLN A 264 2.14 -6.87 3.51
C GLN A 264 1.03 -5.83 3.63
N TYR A 265 1.36 -4.55 3.43
CA TYR A 265 0.39 -3.47 3.37
C TYR A 265 -0.67 -3.71 2.29
N HIS A 266 -0.29 -4.04 1.06
CA HIS A 266 -1.23 -4.33 -0.02
C HIS A 266 -2.17 -5.51 0.30
N ARG A 267 -1.66 -6.51 1.02
CA ARG A 267 -2.49 -7.64 1.48
C ARG A 267 -3.44 -7.25 2.60
N ALA A 268 -2.99 -6.39 3.52
CA ALA A 268 -3.75 -6.00 4.70
C ALA A 268 -4.86 -4.99 4.39
N ILE A 269 -4.59 -3.98 3.56
CA ILE A 269 -5.54 -2.88 3.30
C ILE A 269 -6.82 -3.35 2.59
N LYS A 270 -6.76 -4.43 1.81
CA LYS A 270 -7.92 -4.98 1.10
C LYS A 270 -8.99 -5.52 2.06
N PRO A 271 -8.69 -6.46 2.96
CA PRO A 271 -9.67 -6.99 3.92
C PRO A 271 -9.90 -6.08 5.13
N LEU A 272 -8.91 -5.29 5.58
CA LEU A 272 -9.03 -4.51 6.82
C LEU A 272 -9.64 -3.12 6.63
N CYS A 273 -9.44 -2.52 5.46
CA CYS A 273 -9.96 -1.18 5.14
C CYS A 273 -10.85 -1.18 3.90
N HIS A 274 -11.19 -2.35 3.37
CA HIS A 274 -12.13 -2.53 2.25
C HIS A 274 -11.85 -1.64 1.02
N ILE A 275 -10.57 -1.35 0.73
CA ILE A 275 -10.16 -0.43 -0.32
C ILE A 275 -10.71 -0.81 -1.71
N GLU A 276 -10.98 -2.07 -1.96
CA GLU A 276 -11.55 -2.55 -3.22
C GLU A 276 -13.08 -2.75 -3.18
N HIS A 277 -13.74 -2.54 -2.01
CA HIS A 277 -15.16 -2.79 -1.82
C HIS A 277 -16.01 -1.53 -1.99
N PHE A 278 -16.10 -1.00 -3.22
CA PHE A 278 -16.94 0.15 -3.55
C PHE A 278 -17.66 -0.06 -4.89
N GLN A 279 -18.78 0.64 -5.06
CA GLN A 279 -19.64 0.60 -6.27
C GLN A 279 -19.80 1.98 -6.93
N VAL A 280 -19.20 3.03 -6.36
CA VAL A 280 -19.21 4.37 -6.95
C VAL A 280 -18.50 4.37 -8.30
N ARG A 281 -18.99 5.18 -9.25
CA ARG A 281 -18.57 5.12 -10.66
C ARG A 281 -17.66 6.26 -11.10
N GLY A 282 -17.83 7.45 -10.50
CA GLY A 282 -17.08 8.64 -10.87
C GLY A 282 -15.64 8.64 -10.34
N LYS A 283 -14.74 9.37 -10.99
CA LYS A 283 -13.33 9.51 -10.59
C LYS A 283 -13.20 10.08 -9.16
N ILE A 284 -13.92 11.18 -8.85
CA ILE A 284 -13.87 11.84 -7.54
C ILE A 284 -14.28 10.90 -6.38
N PRO A 285 -15.47 10.26 -6.40
CA PRO A 285 -15.87 9.39 -5.30
C PRO A 285 -15.00 8.13 -5.19
N ILE A 286 -14.43 7.61 -6.27
CA ILE A 286 -13.46 6.52 -6.23
C ILE A 286 -12.19 6.98 -5.48
N SER A 287 -11.65 8.15 -5.83
CA SER A 287 -10.46 8.72 -5.19
C SER A 287 -10.68 8.97 -3.71
N ASN A 288 -11.85 9.50 -3.33
CA ASN A 288 -12.19 9.76 -1.92
C ASN A 288 -12.39 8.48 -1.10
N HIS A 289 -12.95 7.42 -1.70
CA HIS A 289 -13.03 6.11 -1.06
C HIS A 289 -11.62 5.52 -0.83
N ILE A 290 -10.77 5.52 -1.86
CA ILE A 290 -9.39 5.01 -1.76
C ILE A 290 -8.61 5.80 -0.70
N PHE A 291 -8.69 7.13 -0.72
CA PHE A 291 -8.07 7.98 0.30
C PHE A 291 -8.55 7.62 1.72
N SER A 292 -9.86 7.45 1.90
CA SER A 292 -10.44 7.08 3.19
C SER A 292 -9.91 5.73 3.70
N ALA A 293 -9.76 4.75 2.81
CA ALA A 293 -9.20 3.45 3.14
C ALA A 293 -7.71 3.54 3.52
N LEU A 294 -6.93 4.38 2.81
CA LEU A 294 -5.52 4.65 3.12
C LEU A 294 -5.36 5.28 4.51
N CYS A 295 -6.16 6.31 4.82
CA CYS A 295 -6.17 6.93 6.15
C CYS A 295 -6.64 5.95 7.23
N GLY A 296 -7.60 5.08 6.93
CA GLY A 296 -8.03 3.99 7.82
C GLY A 296 -6.86 3.06 8.17
N TYR A 297 -6.06 2.68 7.19
CA TYR A 297 -4.87 1.87 7.41
C TYR A 297 -3.82 2.58 8.30
N VAL A 298 -3.54 3.87 8.05
CA VAL A 298 -2.65 4.68 8.89
C VAL A 298 -3.15 4.70 10.34
N TYR A 299 -4.45 4.88 10.54
CA TYR A 299 -5.06 4.86 11.87
C TYR A 299 -4.92 3.49 12.55
N LEU A 300 -5.17 2.38 11.84
CA LEU A 300 -5.00 1.02 12.38
C LEU A 300 -3.56 0.75 12.82
N GLN A 301 -2.57 1.17 12.03
CA GLN A 301 -1.15 1.04 12.39
C GLN A 301 -0.82 1.82 13.67
N LYS A 302 -1.31 3.06 13.78
CA LYS A 302 -1.15 3.88 14.97
C LYS A 302 -1.74 3.22 16.22
N VAL A 303 -2.97 2.76 16.15
CA VAL A 303 -3.65 2.13 17.31
C VAL A 303 -3.00 0.81 17.66
N CYS A 304 -2.57 0.02 16.66
CA CYS A 304 -1.82 -1.22 16.88
C CYS A 304 -0.52 -0.96 17.66
N ALA A 305 0.22 0.07 17.31
CA ALA A 305 1.44 0.48 18.00
C ALA A 305 1.16 0.93 19.46
N ILE A 306 0.11 1.73 19.68
CA ILE A 306 -0.28 2.20 21.02
C ILE A 306 -0.70 1.04 21.93
N GLN A 307 -1.40 0.04 21.39
CA GLN A 307 -1.90 -1.11 22.15
C GLN A 307 -0.90 -2.26 22.23
N PHE A 308 0.31 -2.12 21.67
CA PHE A 308 1.34 -3.15 21.61
C PHE A 308 0.83 -4.49 21.02
N LEU A 309 -0.07 -4.40 20.03
CA LEU A 309 -0.62 -5.58 19.36
C LEU A 309 0.35 -6.09 18.29
N SER A 310 0.49 -7.41 18.20
CA SER A 310 1.44 -8.04 17.28
C SER A 310 0.96 -8.04 15.82
N SER A 311 -0.32 -7.74 15.54
CA SER A 311 -0.83 -7.67 14.17
C SER A 311 -2.11 -6.85 14.06
N LEU A 312 -2.27 -6.21 12.88
CA LEU A 312 -3.49 -5.47 12.51
C LEU A 312 -4.75 -6.35 12.50
N TYR A 313 -4.61 -7.63 12.19
CA TYR A 313 -5.73 -8.59 12.23
C TYR A 313 -6.22 -8.87 13.66
N GLN A 314 -5.32 -8.89 14.63
CA GLN A 314 -5.70 -8.95 16.04
C GLN A 314 -6.45 -7.70 16.48
N MET A 315 -5.99 -6.54 16.04
CA MET A 315 -6.67 -5.27 16.29
C MET A 315 -8.12 -5.30 15.78
N GLN A 316 -8.35 -5.71 14.54
CA GLN A 316 -9.70 -5.81 13.99
C GLN A 316 -10.59 -6.76 14.78
N ARG A 317 -10.05 -7.90 15.21
CA ARG A 317 -10.78 -8.84 16.09
C ARG A 317 -11.08 -8.25 17.45
N ALA A 318 -10.16 -7.50 18.05
CA ALA A 318 -10.33 -6.85 19.33
C ALA A 318 -11.45 -5.80 19.31
N LEU A 319 -11.59 -5.02 18.22
CA LEU A 319 -12.67 -4.05 18.04
C LEU A 319 -14.08 -4.65 18.19
N PHE A 320 -14.25 -5.93 17.81
CA PHE A 320 -15.55 -6.61 17.86
C PHE A 320 -15.75 -7.47 19.10
N LYS A 321 -14.68 -7.75 19.85
CA LYS A 321 -14.76 -8.72 20.97
C LYS A 321 -15.82 -8.35 22.01
N GLU A 322 -15.86 -7.10 22.43
CA GLU A 322 -16.81 -6.60 23.43
C GLU A 322 -18.25 -6.61 22.89
N VAL A 323 -18.44 -6.14 21.64
CA VAL A 323 -19.75 -6.14 20.98
C VAL A 323 -20.29 -7.56 20.80
N VAL A 324 -19.44 -8.51 20.40
CA VAL A 324 -19.80 -9.92 20.25
C VAL A 324 -20.10 -10.54 21.61
N ALA A 325 -19.31 -10.26 22.65
CA ALA A 325 -19.55 -10.76 24.00
C ALA A 325 -20.89 -10.25 24.54
N GLU A 326 -21.15 -8.94 24.44
CA GLU A 326 -22.43 -8.33 24.83
C GLU A 326 -23.62 -8.94 24.08
N PHE A 327 -23.47 -9.16 22.76
CA PHE A 327 -24.52 -9.83 21.96
C PHE A 327 -24.79 -11.25 22.46
N ILE A 328 -23.76 -12.04 22.75
CA ILE A 328 -23.89 -13.42 23.24
C ILE A 328 -24.60 -13.41 24.61
N GLU A 329 -24.21 -12.54 25.52
CA GLU A 329 -24.82 -12.41 26.84
C GLU A 329 -26.30 -12.05 26.72
N ARG A 330 -26.65 -11.03 25.93
CA ARG A 330 -28.05 -10.66 25.66
C ARG A 330 -28.84 -11.78 25.02
N PHE A 331 -28.25 -12.51 24.08
CA PHE A 331 -28.90 -13.66 23.42
C PHE A 331 -29.21 -14.78 24.43
N VAL A 332 -28.28 -15.11 25.33
CA VAL A 332 -28.47 -16.09 26.39
C VAL A 332 -29.63 -15.71 27.32
N VAL A 333 -29.70 -14.43 27.72
CA VAL A 333 -30.79 -13.91 28.56
C VAL A 333 -32.12 -14.04 27.82
N VAL A 334 -32.21 -13.60 26.58
CA VAL A 334 -33.46 -13.71 25.78
C VAL A 334 -33.87 -15.16 25.59
N LYS A 335 -32.94 -16.07 25.26
CA LYS A 335 -33.22 -17.51 25.11
C LYS A 335 -33.78 -18.12 26.40
N ASN A 336 -33.30 -17.72 27.56
CA ASN A 336 -33.78 -18.23 28.85
C ASN A 336 -35.19 -17.74 29.19
N HIS A 337 -35.61 -16.58 28.66
CA HIS A 337 -36.95 -16.01 28.84
C HIS A 337 -37.95 -16.41 27.74
N LEU A 338 -37.52 -17.11 26.67
CA LEU A 338 -38.41 -17.59 25.63
C LEU A 338 -39.36 -18.71 26.18
N SER A 339 -40.62 -18.66 25.73
CA SER A 339 -41.60 -19.70 26.05
C SER A 339 -41.14 -21.10 25.56
N PRO A 340 -41.63 -22.18 26.18
CA PRO A 340 -41.25 -23.54 25.77
C PRO A 340 -41.47 -23.85 24.28
N GLN A 341 -42.48 -23.28 23.66
CA GLN A 341 -42.77 -23.41 22.24
C GLN A 341 -41.72 -22.76 21.35
N PHE A 342 -41.23 -21.56 21.73
CA PHE A 342 -40.17 -20.85 21.01
C PHE A 342 -38.79 -21.50 21.21
N LYS A 343 -38.54 -22.09 22.40
CA LYS A 343 -37.31 -22.85 22.67
C LYS A 343 -37.15 -24.09 21.78
N ARG A 344 -38.25 -24.72 21.36
CA ARG A 344 -38.24 -25.85 20.42
C ARG A 344 -37.90 -25.41 18.98
N ALA A 345 -38.37 -24.27 18.54
CA ALA A 345 -38.11 -23.74 17.21
C ALA A 345 -36.66 -23.25 17.01
N VAL A 346 -35.99 -22.80 18.09
CA VAL A 346 -34.60 -22.31 18.04
C VAL A 346 -33.58 -23.44 18.15
N ASN A 347 -33.98 -24.62 18.62
CA ASN A 347 -33.11 -25.82 18.77
C ASN A 347 -33.33 -26.89 17.69
N ALA A 348 -34.22 -26.64 16.69
CA ALA A 348 -34.45 -27.45 15.51
C ALA A 348 -33.71 -26.86 14.29
#